data_597d3a2f113ad89ae06f1175ebb4a263
#
_entry.id   597d3a2f113ad89ae06f1175ebb4a263
#
_cell.length_a   1.000
_cell.length_b   1.000
_cell.length_c   1.000
_cell.angle_alpha   90.00
_cell.angle_beta   90.00
_cell.angle_gamma   90.00
#
_symmetry.space_group_name_H-M   'P 1'
#
loop_
_entity.id
_entity.type
_entity.pdbx_description
1 polymer ?
#
loop_
_entity_poly.entity_id
_entity_poly.type
_entity_poly.pdbx_seq_one_letter_code
_entity_poly.pdbx_strand_id
1 'polypeptide(L)'
;MKMTTRASKVSEPAQIYLGNSCILEGDALRTLARLPAQSVQTVVTSPPYWGLRDYGFEGQIGAEETLPQFLNRLVAVFAEIKRVLKDDGTVWLNIGDGYTSGNRKWRAPDKKNPARAMNFRPDTPEGLKPKDLLGIPWHLAFKLQEDGWYLRADIVWNKPNAMPESVKDRPTRAHEYVFLLSKNEKYFYDHEAVREQNGRNRRSVWNVNTQATAHAHFAVFPPQLIEPCILAASRPSDFVLDPFFGSGTVGMVCEQLGRRYIGVELNPEYVRIASERLGALFRPQLLKVA
;
A
#
# COMPACT_ATOMS: atom_id res chain seq x y z
N MET A 1 -36.65 5.25 41.67
CA MET A 1 -35.21 5.09 41.60
C MET A 1 -34.84 5.26 40.13
N LYS A 2 -34.38 6.47 39.73
CA LYS A 2 -34.04 6.80 38.35
C LYS A 2 -32.58 6.42 38.14
N MET A 3 -32.30 5.39 37.33
CA MET A 3 -30.96 5.07 36.85
C MET A 3 -30.57 6.08 35.77
N THR A 4 -29.67 6.97 36.08
CA THR A 4 -28.98 7.85 35.13
C THR A 4 -27.83 7.06 34.51
N THR A 5 -28.01 6.60 33.29
CA THR A 5 -26.95 6.06 32.43
C THR A 5 -25.99 7.20 32.08
N ARG A 6 -24.83 7.19 32.71
CA ARG A 6 -23.70 8.04 32.30
C ARG A 6 -23.22 7.52 30.93
N ALA A 7 -23.50 8.28 29.87
CA ALA A 7 -22.84 8.09 28.59
C ALA A 7 -21.32 8.33 28.81
N SER A 8 -20.51 7.31 28.63
CA SER A 8 -19.05 7.45 28.59
C SER A 8 -18.72 8.35 27.41
N LYS A 9 -18.16 9.52 27.67
CA LYS A 9 -17.51 10.33 26.63
C LYS A 9 -16.40 9.48 26.04
N VAL A 10 -16.58 8.99 24.83
CA VAL A 10 -15.49 8.46 24.01
C VAL A 10 -14.55 9.67 23.81
N SER A 11 -13.41 9.67 24.47
CA SER A 11 -12.37 10.68 24.25
C SER A 11 -11.92 10.58 22.80
N GLU A 12 -11.96 11.70 22.07
CA GLU A 12 -11.35 11.75 20.74
C GLU A 12 -9.90 11.27 20.84
N PRO A 13 -9.45 10.40 19.92
CA PRO A 13 -8.09 9.90 19.94
C PRO A 13 -7.12 11.08 19.82
N ALA A 14 -6.08 11.10 20.67
CA ALA A 14 -5.10 12.18 20.66
C ALA A 14 -4.45 12.33 19.29
N GLN A 15 -4.37 13.56 18.77
CA GLN A 15 -3.72 13.84 17.48
C GLN A 15 -2.23 13.55 17.53
N ILE A 16 -1.69 13.06 16.41
CA ILE A 16 -0.26 12.82 16.22
C ILE A 16 0.38 14.10 15.67
N TYR A 17 1.37 14.62 16.37
CA TYR A 17 2.15 15.78 15.92
C TYR A 17 3.31 15.32 15.04
N LEU A 18 3.37 15.85 13.80
CA LEU A 18 4.37 15.51 12.81
C LEU A 18 5.53 16.51 12.85
N GLY A 19 6.64 16.14 13.49
CA GLY A 19 7.88 16.92 13.47
C GLY A 19 8.88 16.40 12.42
N ASN A 20 9.29 15.16 12.58
CA ASN A 20 10.26 14.46 11.73
C ASN A 20 9.64 13.21 11.10
N SER A 21 10.41 12.50 10.27
CA SER A 21 10.05 11.17 9.78
C SER A 21 9.74 10.23 10.95
N CYS A 22 8.68 9.43 10.83
CA CYS A 22 8.25 8.52 11.89
C CYS A 22 7.66 7.21 11.34
N ILE A 23 7.72 6.18 12.20
CA ILE A 23 7.03 4.90 12.01
C ILE A 23 5.97 4.78 13.11
N LEU A 24 4.74 4.54 12.72
CA LEU A 24 3.58 4.41 13.60
C LEU A 24 3.14 2.94 13.61
N GLU A 25 3.25 2.30 14.78
CA GLU A 25 2.77 0.93 14.98
C GLU A 25 1.26 0.95 15.21
N GLY A 26 0.48 0.28 14.34
CA GLY A 26 -0.97 0.18 14.50
C GLY A 26 -1.71 -0.13 13.20
N ASP A 27 -3.03 -0.26 13.33
CA ASP A 27 -3.94 -0.44 12.20
C ASP A 27 -3.97 0.82 11.32
N ALA A 28 -3.93 0.63 10.00
CA ALA A 28 -3.85 1.73 9.04
C ALA A 28 -4.99 2.74 9.20
N LEU A 29 -6.25 2.27 9.23
CA LEU A 29 -7.42 3.14 9.31
C LEU A 29 -7.45 3.95 10.61
N ARG A 30 -7.24 3.27 11.76
CA ARG A 30 -7.24 3.91 13.07
C ARG A 30 -6.09 4.91 13.23
N THR A 31 -4.92 4.57 12.70
CA THR A 31 -3.74 5.44 12.77
C THR A 31 -3.89 6.67 11.90
N LEU A 32 -4.36 6.51 10.66
CA LEU A 32 -4.62 7.62 9.76
C LEU A 32 -5.63 8.62 10.33
N ALA A 33 -6.69 8.15 10.99
CA ALA A 33 -7.70 9.02 11.62
C ALA A 33 -7.11 10.01 12.65
N ARG A 34 -5.91 9.72 13.19
CA ARG A 34 -5.20 10.57 14.18
C ARG A 34 -4.21 11.53 13.54
N LEU A 35 -3.91 11.38 12.25
CA LEU A 35 -3.04 12.31 11.53
C LEU A 35 -3.79 13.61 11.23
N PRO A 36 -3.11 14.77 11.26
CA PRO A 36 -3.72 16.04 10.88
C PRO A 36 -4.19 15.99 9.41
N ALA A 37 -5.33 16.62 9.13
CA ALA A 37 -5.77 16.82 7.76
C ALA A 37 -4.74 17.66 6.98
N GLN A 38 -4.63 17.42 5.66
CA GLN A 38 -3.77 18.18 4.74
C GLN A 38 -2.29 18.27 5.17
N SER A 39 -1.78 17.22 5.82
CA SER A 39 -0.41 17.17 6.35
C SER A 39 0.58 16.45 5.44
N VAL A 40 0.08 15.66 4.46
CA VAL A 40 0.87 14.78 3.59
C VAL A 40 0.80 15.27 2.15
N GLN A 41 1.94 15.31 1.46
CA GLN A 41 2.00 15.74 0.07
C GLN A 41 1.69 14.62 -0.90
N THR A 42 2.18 13.42 -0.64
CA THR A 42 1.92 12.25 -1.50
C THR A 42 1.90 10.96 -0.71
N VAL A 43 1.21 9.97 -1.26
CA VAL A 43 1.16 8.60 -0.74
C VAL A 43 1.76 7.67 -1.78
N VAL A 44 2.69 6.81 -1.37
CA VAL A 44 3.26 5.75 -2.20
C VAL A 44 3.11 4.45 -1.44
N THR A 45 2.31 3.52 -1.95
CA THR A 45 1.92 2.36 -1.15
C THR A 45 1.56 1.13 -1.99
N SER A 46 1.64 -0.04 -1.34
CA SER A 46 1.11 -1.31 -1.83
C SER A 46 0.34 -1.99 -0.70
N PRO A 47 -0.99 -2.01 -0.74
CA PRO A 47 -1.80 -2.63 0.29
C PRO A 47 -1.61 -4.15 0.31
N PRO A 48 -1.99 -4.83 1.40
CA PRO A 48 -2.06 -6.29 1.43
C PRO A 48 -2.97 -6.82 0.31
N TYR A 49 -2.56 -7.94 -0.31
CA TYR A 49 -3.33 -8.56 -1.40
C TYR A 49 -4.34 -9.56 -0.85
N TRP A 50 -5.54 -9.54 -1.38
CA TRP A 50 -6.64 -10.40 -0.93
C TRP A 50 -6.32 -11.90 -1.09
N GLY A 51 -6.48 -12.65 -0.01
CA GLY A 51 -6.26 -14.10 0.01
C GLY A 51 -4.85 -14.55 -0.34
N LEU A 52 -3.85 -13.67 -0.25
CA LEU A 52 -2.46 -13.99 -0.60
C LEU A 52 -1.63 -14.40 0.62
N ARG A 53 -1.80 -13.73 1.75
CA ARG A 53 -0.99 -13.94 2.96
C ARG A 53 -1.82 -13.82 4.22
N ASP A 54 -1.51 -14.68 5.18
CA ASP A 54 -1.93 -14.52 6.56
C ASP A 54 -0.77 -13.91 7.35
N TYR A 55 -0.98 -12.72 7.90
CA TYR A 55 0.01 -12.04 8.75
C TYR A 55 -0.18 -12.37 10.23
N GLY A 56 -1.24 -13.13 10.59
CA GLY A 56 -1.51 -13.59 11.95
C GLY A 56 -2.10 -12.54 12.89
N PHE A 57 -2.67 -11.45 12.35
CA PHE A 57 -3.30 -10.40 13.14
C PHE A 57 -4.80 -10.36 12.90
N GLU A 58 -5.56 -10.34 14.00
CA GLU A 58 -7.00 -10.15 13.93
C GLU A 58 -7.33 -8.81 13.25
N GLY A 59 -8.27 -8.85 12.31
CA GLY A 59 -8.67 -7.66 11.57
C GLY A 59 -7.67 -7.18 10.52
N GLN A 60 -6.65 -7.97 10.17
CA GLN A 60 -5.76 -7.63 9.05
C GLN A 60 -6.54 -7.46 7.73
N ILE A 61 -6.09 -6.52 6.88
CA ILE A 61 -6.59 -6.37 5.51
C ILE A 61 -5.99 -7.49 4.64
N GLY A 62 -6.81 -8.04 3.73
CA GLY A 62 -6.43 -9.14 2.84
C GLY A 62 -6.90 -10.51 3.33
N ALA A 63 -7.52 -10.61 4.52
CA ALA A 63 -8.10 -11.83 5.08
C ALA A 63 -9.64 -11.85 5.07
N GLU A 64 -10.27 -10.92 4.39
CA GLU A 64 -11.73 -10.82 4.30
C GLU A 64 -12.33 -12.03 3.57
N GLU A 65 -13.53 -12.44 3.99
CA GLU A 65 -14.24 -13.58 3.40
C GLU A 65 -14.62 -13.34 1.94
N THR A 66 -14.94 -12.09 1.60
CA THR A 66 -15.41 -11.74 0.25
C THR A 66 -14.62 -10.60 -0.37
N LEU A 67 -14.51 -10.61 -1.71
CA LEU A 67 -13.86 -9.53 -2.46
C LEU A 67 -14.50 -8.14 -2.22
N PRO A 68 -15.84 -7.99 -2.17
CA PRO A 68 -16.46 -6.70 -1.83
C PRO A 68 -16.07 -6.18 -0.44
N GLN A 69 -15.97 -7.04 0.58
CA GLN A 69 -15.53 -6.64 1.92
C GLN A 69 -14.09 -6.12 1.89
N PHE A 70 -13.19 -6.83 1.22
CA PHE A 70 -11.80 -6.40 1.04
C PHE A 70 -11.70 -5.03 0.36
N LEU A 71 -12.39 -4.85 -0.77
CA LEU A 71 -12.39 -3.59 -1.51
C LEU A 71 -12.96 -2.44 -0.67
N ASN A 72 -14.06 -2.67 0.05
CA ASN A 72 -14.68 -1.65 0.91
C ASN A 72 -13.76 -1.23 2.07
N ARG A 73 -13.00 -2.17 2.64
CA ARG A 73 -12.00 -1.84 3.67
C ARG A 73 -10.87 -0.97 3.12
N LEU A 74 -10.39 -1.27 1.92
CA LEU A 74 -9.40 -0.42 1.27
C LEU A 74 -9.98 0.97 0.97
N VAL A 75 -11.21 1.07 0.43
CA VAL A 75 -11.86 2.38 0.20
C VAL A 75 -11.95 3.20 1.50
N ALA A 76 -12.26 2.58 2.64
CA ALA A 76 -12.27 3.27 3.93
C ALA A 76 -10.88 3.82 4.32
N VAL A 77 -9.81 3.07 4.09
CA VAL A 77 -8.44 3.57 4.29
C VAL A 77 -8.13 4.72 3.34
N PHE A 78 -8.54 4.63 2.07
CA PHE A 78 -8.32 5.68 1.09
C PHE A 78 -9.15 6.94 1.34
N ALA A 79 -10.30 6.85 2.01
CA ALA A 79 -11.04 8.02 2.49
C ALA A 79 -10.23 8.81 3.55
N GLU A 80 -9.58 8.12 4.49
CA GLU A 80 -8.68 8.78 5.44
C GLU A 80 -7.40 9.31 4.76
N ILE A 81 -6.84 8.58 3.78
CA ILE A 81 -5.75 9.09 2.95
C ILE A 81 -6.17 10.42 2.29
N LYS A 82 -7.38 10.49 1.72
CA LYS A 82 -7.90 11.71 1.08
C LYS A 82 -7.99 12.88 2.06
N ARG A 83 -8.36 12.63 3.31
CA ARG A 83 -8.43 13.65 4.37
C ARG A 83 -7.03 14.18 4.74
N VAL A 84 -6.05 13.30 4.93
CA VAL A 84 -4.69 13.70 5.35
C VAL A 84 -3.85 14.27 4.21
N LEU A 85 -4.21 13.98 2.96
CA LEU A 85 -3.52 14.46 1.77
C LEU A 85 -3.79 15.95 1.56
N LYS A 86 -2.77 16.73 1.21
CA LYS A 86 -2.91 18.13 0.75
C LYS A 86 -3.83 18.19 -0.48
N ASP A 87 -4.37 19.37 -0.78
CA ASP A 87 -5.32 19.52 -1.88
C ASP A 87 -4.68 19.30 -3.26
N ASP A 88 -3.39 19.57 -3.41
CA ASP A 88 -2.59 19.26 -4.60
C ASP A 88 -1.87 17.91 -4.54
N GLY A 89 -2.22 17.08 -3.56
CA GLY A 89 -1.55 15.82 -3.30
C GLY A 89 -2.01 14.67 -4.22
N THR A 90 -1.17 13.63 -4.28
CA THR A 90 -1.38 12.45 -5.14
C THR A 90 -1.15 11.14 -4.38
N VAL A 91 -1.70 10.06 -4.94
CA VAL A 91 -1.48 8.69 -4.48
C VAL A 91 -0.90 7.85 -5.61
N TRP A 92 0.13 7.08 -5.32
CA TRP A 92 0.74 6.09 -6.19
C TRP A 92 0.50 4.71 -5.59
N LEU A 93 -0.49 4.02 -6.13
CA LEU A 93 -0.99 2.75 -5.63
C LEU A 93 -0.44 1.59 -6.45
N ASN A 94 0.54 0.86 -5.91
CA ASN A 94 0.96 -0.42 -6.50
C ASN A 94 0.02 -1.53 -6.04
N ILE A 95 -0.53 -2.27 -7.00
CA ILE A 95 -1.41 -3.39 -6.72
C ILE A 95 -1.32 -4.47 -7.82
N GLY A 96 -1.19 -5.71 -7.38
CA GLY A 96 -1.24 -6.89 -8.24
C GLY A 96 -2.61 -7.55 -8.23
N ASP A 97 -2.83 -8.41 -9.20
CA ASP A 97 -4.05 -9.16 -9.35
C ASP A 97 -3.84 -10.64 -9.05
N GLY A 98 -4.89 -11.40 -8.94
CA GLY A 98 -4.90 -12.83 -8.67
C GLY A 98 -5.91 -13.58 -9.51
N TYR A 99 -5.94 -14.88 -9.31
CA TYR A 99 -6.93 -15.77 -9.92
C TYR A 99 -7.79 -16.41 -8.84
N THR A 100 -9.03 -16.74 -9.18
CA THR A 100 -9.92 -17.47 -8.27
C THR A 100 -9.29 -18.79 -7.83
N SER A 101 -9.55 -19.20 -6.58
CA SER A 101 -8.87 -20.34 -5.94
C SER A 101 -9.30 -21.72 -6.50
N GLY A 102 -10.36 -21.76 -7.30
CA GLY A 102 -10.93 -23.00 -7.80
C GLY A 102 -11.42 -23.92 -6.67
N ASN A 103 -12.08 -23.36 -5.67
CA ASN A 103 -12.64 -24.04 -4.50
C ASN A 103 -11.61 -24.71 -3.56
N ARG A 104 -10.34 -24.37 -3.68
CA ARG A 104 -9.35 -24.79 -2.70
C ARG A 104 -9.43 -23.89 -1.46
N LYS A 105 -9.89 -24.46 -0.34
CA LYS A 105 -10.10 -23.72 0.93
C LYS A 105 -8.84 -23.47 1.75
N TRP A 106 -7.72 -24.08 1.40
CA TRP A 106 -6.46 -23.96 2.12
C TRP A 106 -5.26 -23.96 1.17
N ARG A 107 -4.11 -23.48 1.64
CA ARG A 107 -2.82 -23.55 0.94
C ARG A 107 -1.78 -24.17 1.87
N ALA A 108 -1.14 -25.25 1.42
CA ALA A 108 -0.03 -25.85 2.15
C ALA A 108 1.13 -24.87 2.37
N PRO A 109 1.88 -25.05 3.47
CA PRO A 109 3.12 -24.31 3.68
C PRO A 109 4.07 -24.47 2.48
N ASP A 110 4.57 -23.36 1.98
CA ASP A 110 5.65 -23.35 1.01
C ASP A 110 6.97 -23.26 1.77
N LYS A 111 7.89 -24.23 1.57
CA LYS A 111 9.21 -24.23 2.25
C LYS A 111 10.02 -22.96 2.01
N LYS A 112 9.81 -22.30 0.84
CA LYS A 112 10.49 -21.05 0.48
C LYS A 112 9.75 -19.80 0.99
N ASN A 113 8.44 -19.90 1.24
CA ASN A 113 7.59 -18.78 1.64
C ASN A 113 6.53 -19.26 2.66
N PRO A 114 6.91 -19.46 3.93
CA PRO A 114 5.98 -19.92 4.98
C PRO A 114 4.74 -19.03 5.14
N ALA A 115 4.88 -17.72 4.96
CA ALA A 115 3.77 -16.75 5.03
C ALA A 115 2.72 -16.93 3.92
N ARG A 116 2.96 -17.81 2.94
CA ARG A 116 1.94 -18.20 1.96
C ARG A 116 1.04 -19.35 2.45
N ALA A 117 1.36 -19.98 3.57
CA ALA A 117 0.47 -20.93 4.21
C ALA A 117 -0.81 -20.22 4.63
N MET A 118 -1.96 -20.76 4.29
CA MET A 118 -3.25 -20.21 4.66
C MET A 118 -4.17 -21.35 5.08
N ASN A 119 -4.71 -21.24 6.29
CA ASN A 119 -5.73 -22.15 6.79
C ASN A 119 -7.09 -21.90 6.13
N PHE A 120 -7.29 -20.69 5.66
CA PHE A 120 -8.51 -20.28 4.95
C PHE A 120 -8.11 -19.53 3.66
N ARG A 121 -8.77 -19.84 2.57
CA ARG A 121 -8.72 -19.10 1.32
C ARG A 121 -10.13 -18.65 0.96
N PRO A 122 -10.32 -17.39 0.54
CA PRO A 122 -11.62 -16.92 0.11
C PRO A 122 -12.21 -17.81 -0.98
N ASP A 123 -13.52 -18.00 -0.93
CA ASP A 123 -14.26 -18.68 -1.99
C ASP A 123 -14.21 -17.87 -3.30
N THR A 124 -14.51 -18.55 -4.41
CA THR A 124 -14.66 -17.87 -5.70
C THR A 124 -15.77 -16.82 -5.59
N PRO A 125 -15.51 -15.54 -5.89
CA PRO A 125 -16.53 -14.50 -5.82
C PRO A 125 -17.73 -14.80 -6.70
N GLU A 126 -18.91 -14.34 -6.29
CA GLU A 126 -20.13 -14.43 -7.07
C GLU A 126 -19.94 -13.82 -8.48
N GLY A 127 -20.45 -14.47 -9.49
CA GLY A 127 -20.31 -14.06 -10.90
C GLY A 127 -19.00 -14.48 -11.56
N LEU A 128 -18.00 -14.99 -10.80
CA LEU A 128 -16.75 -15.52 -11.34
C LEU A 128 -16.75 -17.05 -11.36
N LYS A 129 -15.88 -17.60 -12.22
CA LYS A 129 -15.68 -19.03 -12.36
C LYS A 129 -14.28 -19.45 -11.87
N PRO A 130 -14.06 -20.74 -11.59
CA PRO A 130 -12.71 -21.27 -11.35
C PRO A 130 -11.75 -20.85 -12.47
N LYS A 131 -10.56 -20.38 -12.11
CA LYS A 131 -9.50 -19.84 -12.98
C LYS A 131 -9.74 -18.44 -13.57
N ASP A 132 -10.85 -17.79 -13.28
CA ASP A 132 -11.02 -16.39 -13.70
C ASP A 132 -9.99 -15.48 -13.03
N LEU A 133 -9.53 -14.47 -13.76
CA LEU A 133 -8.77 -13.34 -13.21
C LEU A 133 -9.71 -12.51 -12.33
N LEU A 134 -9.25 -12.14 -11.13
CA LEU A 134 -10.10 -11.42 -10.18
C LEU A 134 -10.34 -9.95 -10.56
N GLY A 135 -9.43 -9.32 -11.29
CA GLY A 135 -9.54 -7.92 -11.69
C GLY A 135 -9.39 -6.93 -10.53
N ILE A 136 -8.82 -7.36 -9.41
CA ILE A 136 -8.69 -6.56 -8.18
C ILE A 136 -8.15 -5.15 -8.42
N PRO A 137 -7.07 -4.94 -9.20
CA PRO A 137 -6.53 -3.61 -9.43
C PRO A 137 -7.57 -2.64 -10.01
N TRP A 138 -8.29 -3.09 -11.03
CA TRP A 138 -9.29 -2.26 -11.70
C TRP A 138 -10.57 -2.09 -10.89
N HIS A 139 -11.02 -3.11 -10.18
CA HIS A 139 -12.13 -2.98 -9.24
C HIS A 139 -11.85 -1.94 -8.16
N LEU A 140 -10.63 -1.93 -7.59
CA LEU A 140 -10.25 -0.92 -6.61
C LEU A 140 -10.14 0.47 -7.25
N ALA A 141 -9.49 0.59 -8.43
CA ALA A 141 -9.35 1.87 -9.12
C ALA A 141 -10.70 2.52 -9.43
N PHE A 142 -11.68 1.75 -9.91
CA PHE A 142 -13.02 2.25 -10.21
C PHE A 142 -13.79 2.63 -8.94
N LYS A 143 -13.69 1.82 -7.86
CA LYS A 143 -14.30 2.18 -6.58
C LYS A 143 -13.71 3.47 -5.97
N LEU A 144 -12.42 3.69 -6.13
CA LEU A 144 -11.79 4.94 -5.70
C LEU A 144 -12.24 6.11 -6.59
N GLN A 145 -12.41 5.90 -7.89
CA GLN A 145 -12.97 6.91 -8.79
C GLN A 145 -14.42 7.26 -8.41
N GLU A 146 -15.25 6.27 -8.08
CA GLU A 146 -16.61 6.46 -7.57
C GLU A 146 -16.62 7.22 -6.22
N ASP A 147 -15.59 7.00 -5.35
CA ASP A 147 -15.36 7.73 -4.10
C ASP A 147 -14.80 9.15 -4.32
N GLY A 148 -14.75 9.60 -5.59
CA GLY A 148 -14.36 10.96 -5.98
C GLY A 148 -12.87 11.21 -6.09
N TRP A 149 -12.05 10.18 -6.27
CA TRP A 149 -10.66 10.33 -6.70
C TRP A 149 -10.58 10.56 -8.21
N TYR A 150 -9.60 11.34 -8.65
CA TYR A 150 -9.25 11.43 -10.06
C TYR A 150 -8.26 10.30 -10.39
N LEU A 151 -8.68 9.32 -11.18
CA LEU A 151 -7.79 8.30 -11.72
C LEU A 151 -7.02 8.88 -12.91
N ARG A 152 -5.71 9.13 -12.74
CA ARG A 152 -4.89 9.90 -13.68
C ARG A 152 -4.06 9.04 -14.62
N ALA A 153 -3.56 7.90 -14.15
CA ALA A 153 -2.79 6.97 -14.97
C ALA A 153 -2.87 5.54 -14.41
N ASP A 154 -2.70 4.59 -15.33
CA ASP A 154 -2.60 3.15 -15.13
C ASP A 154 -1.21 2.66 -15.56
N ILE A 155 -0.21 2.88 -14.75
CA ILE A 155 1.17 2.53 -15.06
C ILE A 155 1.35 1.02 -14.95
N VAL A 156 1.92 0.40 -15.97
CA VAL A 156 2.27 -1.03 -15.97
C VAL A 156 3.71 -1.17 -15.45
N TRP A 157 3.86 -1.75 -14.29
CA TRP A 157 5.15 -2.25 -13.82
C TRP A 157 5.44 -3.60 -14.46
N ASN A 158 6.19 -3.62 -15.55
CA ASN A 158 6.70 -4.85 -16.15
C ASN A 158 7.91 -5.37 -15.35
N LYS A 159 7.88 -6.65 -15.00
CA LYS A 159 8.90 -7.37 -14.22
C LYS A 159 9.70 -8.29 -15.15
N PRO A 160 10.83 -7.83 -15.76
CA PRO A 160 11.59 -8.65 -16.70
C PRO A 160 12.07 -9.98 -16.11
N ASN A 161 12.28 -10.01 -14.80
CA ASN A 161 12.69 -11.19 -14.02
C ASN A 161 11.55 -11.79 -13.19
N ALA A 162 10.30 -11.72 -13.68
CA ALA A 162 9.16 -12.32 -13.00
C ALA A 162 9.41 -13.80 -12.69
N MET A 163 8.94 -14.24 -11.51
CA MET A 163 9.01 -15.67 -11.16
C MET A 163 8.23 -16.50 -12.16
N PRO A 164 8.80 -17.62 -12.68
CA PRO A 164 8.07 -18.50 -13.59
C PRO A 164 6.85 -19.11 -12.91
N GLU A 165 5.77 -19.25 -13.66
CA GLU A 165 4.55 -19.94 -13.24
C GLU A 165 4.41 -21.26 -14.01
N SER A 166 4.05 -22.34 -13.31
CA SER A 166 3.79 -23.64 -13.94
C SER A 166 2.38 -23.69 -14.55
N VAL A 167 2.04 -22.73 -15.42
CA VAL A 167 0.75 -22.64 -16.10
C VAL A 167 0.92 -22.97 -17.59
N LYS A 168 -0.09 -23.64 -18.17
CA LYS A 168 -0.06 -24.11 -19.58
C LYS A 168 -1.25 -23.62 -20.40
N ASP A 169 -2.19 -22.93 -19.76
CA ASP A 169 -3.47 -22.53 -20.36
C ASP A 169 -3.64 -20.99 -20.40
N ARG A 170 -2.60 -20.24 -20.09
CA ARG A 170 -2.51 -18.77 -20.21
C ARG A 170 -1.06 -18.30 -20.19
N PRO A 171 -0.77 -17.06 -20.60
CA PRO A 171 0.55 -16.46 -20.40
C PRO A 171 0.90 -16.33 -18.91
N THR A 172 2.19 -16.45 -18.60
CA THR A 172 2.72 -16.16 -17.25
C THR A 172 2.59 -14.67 -16.95
N ARG A 173 2.11 -14.32 -15.75
CA ARG A 173 2.02 -12.93 -15.32
C ARG A 173 3.40 -12.34 -15.06
N ALA A 174 3.69 -11.24 -15.73
CA ALA A 174 4.96 -10.53 -15.59
C ALA A 174 4.79 -9.06 -15.21
N HIS A 175 3.59 -8.64 -14.79
CA HIS A 175 3.34 -7.23 -14.43
C HIS A 175 2.39 -7.06 -13.25
N GLU A 176 2.46 -5.87 -12.66
CA GLU A 176 1.48 -5.28 -11.76
C GLU A 176 1.15 -3.87 -12.24
N TYR A 177 0.19 -3.22 -11.57
CA TYR A 177 -0.18 -1.84 -11.86
C TYR A 177 0.33 -0.90 -10.79
N VAL A 178 0.67 0.34 -11.19
CA VAL A 178 0.83 1.48 -10.31
C VAL A 178 -0.18 2.53 -10.77
N PHE A 179 -1.26 2.70 -10.02
CA PHE A 179 -2.24 3.73 -10.34
C PHE A 179 -1.79 5.07 -9.77
N LEU A 180 -1.85 6.11 -10.59
CA LEU A 180 -1.76 7.49 -10.14
C LEU A 180 -3.17 8.03 -9.91
N LEU A 181 -3.44 8.42 -8.67
CA LEU A 181 -4.69 9.08 -8.29
C LEU A 181 -4.37 10.47 -7.73
N SER A 182 -5.25 11.44 -7.96
CA SER A 182 -5.16 12.75 -7.34
C SER A 182 -6.42 13.10 -6.57
N LYS A 183 -6.26 13.94 -5.54
CA LYS A 183 -7.38 14.41 -4.73
C LYS A 183 -8.28 15.38 -5.51
N ASN A 184 -7.67 16.23 -6.33
CA ASN A 184 -8.33 17.24 -7.14
C ASN A 184 -7.86 17.19 -8.59
N GLU A 185 -8.55 17.90 -9.48
CA GLU A 185 -8.18 18.06 -10.89
C GLU A 185 -6.78 18.64 -11.05
N LYS A 186 -6.46 19.67 -10.28
CA LYS A 186 -5.14 20.32 -10.24
C LYS A 186 -4.33 19.73 -9.08
N TYR A 187 -3.16 19.18 -9.40
CA TYR A 187 -2.27 18.56 -8.44
C TYR A 187 -0.81 18.83 -8.77
N PHE A 188 0.06 18.64 -7.79
CA PHE A 188 1.50 18.79 -8.00
C PHE A 188 2.05 17.58 -8.75
N TYR A 189 2.74 17.85 -9.86
CA TYR A 189 3.48 16.85 -10.63
C TYR A 189 4.70 17.49 -11.28
N ASP A 190 5.90 17.14 -10.80
CA ASP A 190 7.18 17.58 -11.36
C ASP A 190 7.59 16.63 -12.50
N HIS A 191 7.18 16.98 -13.72
CA HIS A 191 7.49 16.18 -14.89
C HIS A 191 8.98 16.27 -15.29
N GLU A 192 9.65 17.35 -14.94
CA GLU A 192 11.07 17.54 -15.23
C GLU A 192 11.93 16.58 -14.40
N ALA A 193 11.59 16.39 -13.12
CA ALA A 193 12.32 15.51 -12.20
C ALA A 193 12.28 14.02 -12.63
N VAL A 194 11.35 13.63 -13.51
CA VAL A 194 11.13 12.23 -13.90
C VAL A 194 11.27 11.98 -15.39
N ARG A 195 11.85 12.91 -16.16
CA ARG A 195 12.12 12.71 -17.59
C ARG A 195 12.95 11.45 -17.83
N GLU A 196 12.72 10.81 -18.95
CA GLU A 196 13.58 9.74 -19.45
C GLU A 196 14.96 10.32 -19.85
N GLN A 197 15.99 9.48 -19.87
CA GLN A 197 17.36 9.89 -20.22
C GLN A 197 17.48 10.61 -21.58
N ASN A 198 16.56 10.34 -22.48
CA ASN A 198 16.47 11.00 -23.80
C ASN A 198 15.71 12.35 -23.77
N GLY A 199 15.38 12.88 -22.58
CA GLY A 199 14.65 14.13 -22.37
C GLY A 199 13.14 14.06 -22.62
N ARG A 200 12.59 12.88 -22.94
CA ARG A 200 11.15 12.70 -23.15
C ARG A 200 10.40 12.57 -21.83
N ASN A 201 9.11 12.89 -21.84
CA ASN A 201 8.24 12.60 -20.72
C ASN A 201 8.21 11.10 -20.45
N ARG A 202 8.21 10.73 -19.18
CA ARG A 202 8.15 9.33 -18.73
C ARG A 202 6.86 8.67 -19.23
N ARG A 203 7.01 7.50 -19.83
CA ARG A 203 5.88 6.70 -20.36
C ARG A 203 5.31 5.77 -19.29
N SER A 204 4.13 5.19 -19.57
CA SER A 204 3.35 4.42 -18.61
C SER A 204 3.71 2.92 -18.52
N VAL A 205 4.76 2.44 -19.21
CA VAL A 205 5.25 1.06 -19.06
C VAL A 205 6.67 1.12 -18.50
N TRP A 206 6.83 0.63 -17.26
CA TRP A 206 8.09 0.69 -16.53
C TRP A 206 8.72 -0.69 -16.40
N ASN A 207 9.91 -0.87 -16.95
CA ASN A 207 10.68 -2.11 -16.84
C ASN A 207 11.56 -2.04 -15.59
N VAL A 208 11.12 -2.67 -14.50
CA VAL A 208 11.86 -2.67 -13.22
C VAL A 208 11.94 -4.11 -12.70
N ASN A 209 13.15 -4.59 -12.46
CA ASN A 209 13.37 -5.92 -11.90
C ASN A 209 12.87 -6.00 -10.46
N THR A 210 12.27 -7.13 -10.10
CA THR A 210 12.04 -7.46 -8.70
C THR A 210 13.37 -7.68 -7.99
N GLN A 211 13.46 -7.23 -6.74
CA GLN A 211 14.63 -7.45 -5.90
C GLN A 211 14.31 -8.50 -4.84
N ALA A 212 15.20 -9.47 -4.69
CA ALA A 212 15.14 -10.40 -3.57
C ALA A 212 15.53 -9.62 -2.29
N THR A 213 14.69 -9.68 -1.28
CA THR A 213 15.02 -9.19 0.05
C THR A 213 15.67 -10.30 0.87
N ALA A 214 16.66 -9.97 1.71
CA ALA A 214 17.33 -10.94 2.59
C ALA A 214 16.34 -11.64 3.55
N HIS A 215 15.20 -11.03 3.80
CA HIS A 215 14.11 -11.60 4.59
C HIS A 215 13.04 -12.16 3.65
N ALA A 216 12.96 -13.49 3.54
CA ALA A 216 12.09 -14.24 2.62
C ALA A 216 10.58 -13.96 2.74
N HIS A 217 10.17 -13.12 3.68
CA HIS A 217 8.77 -12.88 4.03
C HIS A 217 8.14 -11.67 3.33
N PHE A 218 8.91 -10.88 2.57
CA PHE A 218 8.42 -9.61 2.04
C PHE A 218 8.14 -9.67 0.53
N ALA A 219 6.93 -9.32 0.13
CA ALA A 219 6.65 -8.83 -1.21
C ALA A 219 6.72 -7.30 -1.13
N VAL A 220 7.89 -6.74 -1.36
CA VAL A 220 8.09 -5.29 -1.41
C VAL A 220 8.38 -4.88 -2.85
N PHE A 221 7.85 -3.74 -3.24
CA PHE A 221 8.28 -3.12 -4.49
C PHE A 221 9.76 -2.67 -4.37
N PRO A 222 10.53 -2.73 -5.46
CA PRO A 222 11.92 -2.27 -5.45
C PRO A 222 11.99 -0.73 -5.36
N PRO A 223 13.06 -0.17 -4.76
CA PRO A 223 13.26 1.28 -4.69
C PRO A 223 13.14 1.99 -6.04
N GLN A 224 13.68 1.40 -7.09
CA GLN A 224 13.65 1.96 -8.45
C GLN A 224 12.24 2.12 -9.03
N LEU A 225 11.26 1.39 -8.50
CA LEU A 225 9.86 1.54 -8.91
C LEU A 225 9.25 2.80 -8.32
N ILE A 226 9.55 3.09 -7.04
CA ILE A 226 8.88 4.15 -6.29
C ILE A 226 9.62 5.48 -6.30
N GLU A 227 10.92 5.47 -6.59
CA GLU A 227 11.73 6.67 -6.69
C GLU A 227 11.10 7.72 -7.63
N PRO A 228 10.71 7.39 -8.88
CA PRO A 228 10.05 8.36 -9.75
C PRO A 228 8.68 8.81 -9.22
N CYS A 229 7.95 7.98 -8.46
CA CYS A 229 6.69 8.38 -7.86
C CYS A 229 6.90 9.48 -6.80
N ILE A 230 7.93 9.33 -5.96
CA ILE A 230 8.26 10.29 -4.91
C ILE A 230 8.81 11.59 -5.53
N LEU A 231 9.70 11.49 -6.52
CA LEU A 231 10.27 12.66 -7.21
C LEU A 231 9.19 13.49 -7.91
N ALA A 232 8.29 12.83 -8.66
CA ALA A 232 7.24 13.53 -9.39
C ALA A 232 6.22 14.21 -8.47
N ALA A 233 6.00 13.68 -7.27
CA ALA A 233 4.86 14.04 -6.45
C ALA A 233 5.22 14.81 -5.17
N SER A 234 6.48 15.13 -4.94
CA SER A 234 6.91 15.82 -3.70
C SER A 234 8.13 16.70 -3.92
N ARG A 235 8.25 17.72 -3.07
CA ARG A 235 9.43 18.57 -2.95
C ARG A 235 10.31 18.11 -1.78
N PRO A 236 11.58 18.54 -1.71
CA PRO A 236 12.40 18.34 -0.52
C PRO A 236 11.65 18.76 0.76
N SER A 237 11.78 17.99 1.83
CA SER A 237 11.11 18.17 3.12
C SER A 237 9.60 17.98 3.13
N ASP A 238 8.92 17.65 2.04
CA ASP A 238 7.53 17.23 2.07
C ASP A 238 7.37 15.86 2.77
N PHE A 239 6.20 15.61 3.35
CA PHE A 239 5.86 14.30 3.88
C PHE A 239 5.30 13.37 2.81
N VAL A 240 5.89 12.17 2.75
CA VAL A 240 5.41 11.02 1.98
C VAL A 240 4.83 10.00 2.96
N LEU A 241 3.62 9.53 2.72
CA LEU A 241 2.95 8.53 3.57
C LEU A 241 2.95 7.16 2.88
N ASP A 242 3.22 6.12 3.67
CA ASP A 242 2.90 4.73 3.31
C ASP A 242 2.10 4.08 4.46
N PRO A 243 0.78 3.87 4.30
CA PRO A 243 -0.07 3.28 5.32
C PRO A 243 0.09 1.76 5.47
N PHE A 244 0.93 1.13 4.65
CA PHE A 244 1.28 -0.30 4.69
C PHE A 244 2.79 -0.47 4.57
N PHE A 245 3.52 0.09 5.55
CA PHE A 245 4.94 0.43 5.47
C PHE A 245 5.87 -0.77 5.29
N GLY A 246 5.46 -1.94 5.79
CA GLY A 246 6.26 -3.15 5.70
C GLY A 246 7.68 -2.96 6.24
N SER A 247 8.68 -3.30 5.44
CA SER A 247 10.10 -3.18 5.80
C SER A 247 10.70 -1.79 5.54
N GLY A 248 9.89 -0.76 5.28
CA GLY A 248 10.34 0.64 5.20
C GLY A 248 10.99 1.06 3.87
N THR A 249 10.64 0.46 2.74
CA THR A 249 11.24 0.84 1.44
C THR A 249 10.93 2.29 1.06
N VAL A 250 9.70 2.77 1.32
CA VAL A 250 9.33 4.17 1.08
C VAL A 250 10.17 5.10 1.96
N GLY A 251 10.33 4.78 3.24
CA GLY A 251 11.18 5.57 4.15
C GLY A 251 12.62 5.68 3.66
N MET A 252 13.21 4.56 3.24
CA MET A 252 14.58 4.55 2.72
C MET A 252 14.73 5.46 1.48
N VAL A 253 13.81 5.40 0.54
CA VAL A 253 13.87 6.25 -0.67
C VAL A 253 13.61 7.72 -0.31
N CYS A 254 12.70 8.00 0.62
CA CYS A 254 12.46 9.36 1.10
C CYS A 254 13.72 10.00 1.69
N GLU A 255 14.45 9.29 2.53
CA GLU A 255 15.69 9.79 3.12
C GLU A 255 16.75 10.07 2.05
N GLN A 256 16.91 9.16 1.09
CA GLN A 256 17.84 9.35 -0.04
C GLN A 256 17.51 10.60 -0.87
N LEU A 257 16.22 10.93 -0.97
CA LEU A 257 15.73 12.05 -1.76
C LEU A 257 15.51 13.34 -0.92
N GLY A 258 15.85 13.35 0.37
CA GLY A 258 15.62 14.49 1.25
C GLY A 258 14.16 14.81 1.52
N ARG A 259 13.29 13.79 1.53
CA ARG A 259 11.88 13.87 1.91
C ARG A 259 11.69 13.32 3.32
N ARG A 260 10.65 13.79 4.02
CA ARG A 260 10.20 13.18 5.26
C ARG A 260 9.18 12.09 4.97
N TYR A 261 9.04 11.12 5.86
CA TYR A 261 8.05 10.05 5.68
C TYR A 261 7.25 9.79 6.95
N ILE A 262 6.07 9.22 6.74
CA ILE A 262 5.22 8.63 7.75
C ILE A 262 4.94 7.21 7.29
N GLY A 263 5.41 6.22 8.04
CA GLY A 263 5.10 4.81 7.81
C GLY A 263 4.08 4.33 8.83
N VAL A 264 3.03 3.62 8.40
CA VAL A 264 2.12 2.92 9.33
C VAL A 264 2.27 1.42 9.09
N GLU A 265 2.46 0.65 10.16
CA GLU A 265 2.65 -0.79 10.08
C GLU A 265 1.94 -1.51 11.23
N LEU A 266 1.15 -2.52 10.89
CA LEU A 266 0.39 -3.31 11.85
C LEU A 266 1.25 -4.34 12.59
N ASN A 267 2.22 -4.93 11.88
CA ASN A 267 3.05 -6.01 12.41
C ASN A 267 4.26 -5.46 13.17
N PRO A 268 4.36 -5.67 14.51
CA PRO A 268 5.49 -5.19 15.32
C PRO A 268 6.85 -5.68 14.83
N GLU A 269 6.92 -6.89 14.27
CA GLU A 269 8.17 -7.42 13.72
C GLU A 269 8.61 -6.63 12.48
N TYR A 270 7.67 -6.20 11.64
CA TYR A 270 7.98 -5.37 10.49
C TYR A 270 8.37 -3.95 10.91
N VAL A 271 7.71 -3.42 11.95
CA VAL A 271 8.12 -2.15 12.58
C VAL A 271 9.57 -2.25 13.08
N ARG A 272 9.94 -3.35 13.74
CA ARG A 272 11.31 -3.57 14.20
C ARG A 272 12.30 -3.61 13.03
N ILE A 273 12.01 -4.39 12.00
CA ILE A 273 12.87 -4.52 10.81
C ILE A 273 13.03 -3.17 10.09
N ALA A 274 11.92 -2.44 9.90
CA ALA A 274 11.96 -1.11 9.29
C ALA A 274 12.79 -0.13 10.14
N SER A 275 12.60 -0.15 11.45
CA SER A 275 13.33 0.70 12.41
C SER A 275 14.83 0.41 12.39
N GLU A 276 15.23 -0.86 12.37
CA GLU A 276 16.63 -1.26 12.28
C GLU A 276 17.25 -0.83 10.94
N ARG A 277 16.54 -1.09 9.83
CA ARG A 277 17.00 -0.74 8.50
C ARG A 277 17.17 0.77 8.32
N LEU A 278 16.22 1.55 8.81
CA LEU A 278 16.26 3.02 8.71
C LEU A 278 17.12 3.62 9.84
N GLY A 279 17.13 3.03 11.03
CA GLY A 279 17.97 3.46 12.14
C GLY A 279 19.46 3.30 11.91
N ALA A 280 19.86 2.32 11.09
CA ALA A 280 21.24 2.19 10.63
C ALA A 280 21.68 3.32 9.67
N LEU A 281 20.70 3.94 8.99
CA LEU A 281 20.90 5.05 8.04
C LEU A 281 20.54 6.40 8.66
N PHE A 282 19.42 6.44 9.42
CA PHE A 282 18.79 7.64 9.95
C PHE A 282 18.12 7.32 11.30
N ARG A 283 17.68 8.33 12.05
CA ARG A 283 17.03 8.13 13.36
C ARG A 283 15.52 8.45 13.28
N PRO A 284 14.67 7.51 12.82
CA PRO A 284 13.24 7.71 12.78
C PRO A 284 12.64 7.75 14.19
N GLN A 285 11.56 8.50 14.37
CA GLN A 285 10.77 8.47 15.58
C GLN A 285 9.80 7.28 15.53
N LEU A 286 9.90 6.35 16.48
CA LEU A 286 8.94 5.25 16.64
C LEU A 286 7.84 5.67 17.62
N LEU A 287 6.59 5.58 17.17
CA LEU A 287 5.41 5.88 17.99
C LEU A 287 4.43 4.72 17.96
N LYS A 288 3.99 4.27 19.13
CA LYS A 288 2.91 3.30 19.27
C LYS A 288 1.58 4.02 19.30
N VAL A 289 0.67 3.55 18.47
CA VAL A 289 -0.69 4.10 18.35
C VAL A 289 -1.65 3.12 19.02
N ALA A 290 -2.15 3.52 20.18
CA ALA A 290 -3.09 2.72 20.98
C ALA A 290 -4.50 2.71 20.39
#